data_cbb3624997fbfe22d680be0031546b18
#
_entry.id   cbb3624997fbfe22d680be0031546b18
#
_cell.length_a   1.000
_cell.length_b   1.000
_cell.length_c   1.000
_cell.angle_alpha   90.00
_cell.angle_beta   90.00
_cell.angle_gamma   90.00
#
_symmetry.space_group_name_H-M   'P 1'
#
loop_
_entity.id
_entity.type
_entity.pdbx_description
1 polymer ?
#
loop_
_entity_poly.entity_id
_entity_poly.type
_entity_poly.pdbx_seq_one_letter_code
_entity_poly.pdbx_strand_id
1 'polypeptide(L)'
;MNLSVNSIESFSTVDGPGIRIVVFLNSCNLRCKYCHNPEMQKMQPLNISVKELSEKILRNKNYFGSTGGVTFSGGEPLLQSDALLELCKILKKENINIALDTAGYTKNINEEFLDYIDLIILDIKHVTDDGFKFITGGNKEISEHFMKILKEKNKKIIIRQVIIPEITATKQYVDELKKYIDKMFIKENIIEIEFLPYHYLGKEKYEKLGIPYELDVKEMDSTECQNLYKYFLTL
;
A
#
# COMPACT_ATOMS: atom_id res chain seq x y z
N MET A 1 20.98 11.54 2.05
CA MET A 1 20.69 10.09 2.00
C MET A 1 20.35 9.66 0.59
N ASN A 2 20.37 8.35 0.30
CA ASN A 2 19.96 7.77 -0.98
C ASN A 2 18.85 6.75 -0.75
N LEU A 3 18.04 6.52 -1.78
CA LEU A 3 16.93 5.57 -1.82
C LEU A 3 17.18 4.50 -2.87
N SER A 4 16.59 3.32 -2.68
CA SER A 4 16.51 2.27 -3.68
C SER A 4 15.13 2.34 -4.34
N VAL A 5 15.07 2.96 -5.51
CA VAL A 5 13.85 3.16 -6.30
C VAL A 5 13.83 2.19 -7.47
N ASN A 6 12.73 1.47 -7.66
CA ASN A 6 12.52 0.59 -8.81
C ASN A 6 12.09 1.41 -10.03
N SER A 7 11.01 2.17 -9.89
CA SER A 7 10.46 3.00 -10.96
C SER A 7 9.75 4.24 -10.41
N ILE A 8 9.52 5.21 -11.27
CA ILE A 8 8.75 6.41 -10.99
C ILE A 8 7.70 6.54 -12.09
N GLU A 9 6.44 6.56 -11.70
CA GLU A 9 5.33 6.79 -12.61
C GLU A 9 4.77 8.19 -12.42
N SER A 10 4.61 8.91 -13.53
CA SER A 10 3.99 10.22 -13.55
C SER A 10 2.51 10.10 -13.93
N PHE A 11 1.69 11.00 -13.39
CA PHE A 11 0.27 11.13 -13.75
C PHE A 11 -0.62 9.92 -13.38
N SER A 12 -0.31 9.19 -12.30
CA SER A 12 -1.25 8.20 -11.76
C SER A 12 -2.50 8.87 -11.19
N THR A 13 -3.65 8.22 -11.38
CA THR A 13 -4.96 8.61 -10.82
C THR A 13 -5.57 7.52 -9.95
N VAL A 14 -4.83 6.42 -9.73
CA VAL A 14 -5.31 5.25 -8.97
C VAL A 14 -4.53 5.01 -7.67
N ASP A 15 -3.51 5.81 -7.41
CA ASP A 15 -2.65 5.68 -6.23
C ASP A 15 -2.91 6.80 -5.21
N GLY A 16 -4.19 7.09 -4.98
CA GLY A 16 -4.69 8.13 -4.11
C GLY A 16 -5.36 9.29 -4.86
N PRO A 17 -5.88 10.29 -4.14
CA PRO A 17 -6.65 11.38 -4.73
C PRO A 17 -5.83 12.29 -5.67
N GLY A 18 -6.46 12.71 -6.75
CA GLY A 18 -5.87 13.66 -7.72
C GLY A 18 -4.82 13.03 -8.62
N ILE A 19 -4.05 13.87 -9.29
CA ILE A 19 -2.92 13.43 -10.14
C ILE A 19 -1.69 13.29 -9.25
N ARG A 20 -1.04 12.13 -9.31
CA ARG A 20 0.10 11.82 -8.44
C ARG A 20 1.32 11.32 -9.21
N ILE A 21 2.49 11.61 -8.67
CA ILE A 21 3.68 10.85 -8.98
C ILE A 21 3.74 9.69 -8.00
N VAL A 22 3.94 8.47 -8.53
CA VAL A 22 4.17 7.29 -7.71
C VAL A 22 5.64 6.92 -7.75
N VAL A 23 6.25 6.80 -6.59
CA VAL A 23 7.63 6.33 -6.42
C VAL A 23 7.58 4.90 -5.90
N PHE A 24 7.89 3.94 -6.75
CA PHE A 24 7.95 2.53 -6.39
C PHE A 24 9.32 2.20 -5.82
N LEU A 25 9.35 1.84 -4.54
CA LEU A 25 10.56 1.51 -3.81
C LEU A 25 10.87 0.01 -3.89
N ASN A 26 12.14 -0.34 -3.89
CA ASN A 26 12.58 -1.73 -3.75
C ASN A 26 12.57 -2.15 -2.28
N SER A 27 12.63 -3.45 -2.06
CA SER A 27 12.55 -4.16 -0.79
C SER A 27 11.14 -4.32 -0.25
N CYS A 28 10.81 -5.56 0.03
CA CYS A 28 9.61 -5.93 0.78
C CYS A 28 9.94 -7.14 1.64
N ASN A 29 9.50 -7.14 2.87
CA ASN A 29 9.67 -8.25 3.80
C ASN A 29 8.46 -9.19 3.86
N LEU A 30 7.41 -8.92 3.09
CA LEU A 30 6.35 -9.87 2.78
C LEU A 30 6.62 -10.63 1.48
N ARG A 31 5.97 -11.79 1.33
CA ARG A 31 6.01 -12.65 0.14
C ARG A 31 4.58 -12.98 -0.28
N CYS A 32 3.80 -11.91 -0.57
CA CYS A 32 2.42 -12.08 -0.97
C CYS A 32 2.32 -12.94 -2.23
N LYS A 33 1.51 -14.00 -2.17
CA LYS A 33 1.34 -14.97 -3.28
C LYS A 33 0.76 -14.35 -4.55
N TYR A 34 0.07 -13.22 -4.42
CA TYR A 34 -0.51 -12.46 -5.53
C TYR A 34 0.26 -11.16 -5.84
N CYS A 35 1.52 -11.05 -5.44
CA CYS A 35 2.28 -9.83 -5.64
C CYS A 35 2.42 -9.49 -7.13
N HIS A 36 2.02 -8.28 -7.52
CA HIS A 36 2.18 -7.83 -8.91
C HIS A 36 3.60 -7.36 -9.24
N ASN A 37 4.41 -7.12 -8.21
CA ASN A 37 5.75 -6.58 -8.34
C ASN A 37 6.80 -7.45 -7.60
N PRO A 38 6.93 -8.74 -7.96
CA PRO A 38 7.86 -9.65 -7.29
C PRO A 38 9.33 -9.21 -7.44
N GLU A 39 9.65 -8.44 -8.49
CA GLU A 39 10.97 -7.83 -8.70
C GLU A 39 11.36 -6.86 -7.60
N MET A 40 10.37 -6.22 -6.97
CA MET A 40 10.60 -5.25 -5.88
C MET A 40 10.77 -5.91 -4.50
N GLN A 41 10.62 -7.23 -4.39
CA GLN A 41 10.73 -7.91 -3.10
C GLN A 41 12.16 -7.94 -2.57
N LYS A 42 13.16 -7.79 -3.42
CA LYS A 42 14.57 -7.77 -3.04
C LYS A 42 15.09 -6.34 -2.95
N MET A 43 15.93 -6.07 -1.95
CA MET A 43 16.68 -4.83 -1.92
C MET A 43 17.62 -4.77 -3.11
N GLN A 44 17.55 -3.68 -3.84
CA GLN A 44 18.48 -3.33 -4.91
C GLN A 44 19.43 -2.22 -4.42
N PRO A 45 20.56 -1.98 -5.08
CA PRO A 45 21.46 -0.89 -4.72
C PRO A 45 20.73 0.46 -4.65
N LEU A 46 21.17 1.32 -3.75
CA LEU A 46 20.70 2.70 -3.66
C LEU A 46 21.07 3.43 -4.95
N ASN A 47 20.10 3.94 -5.68
CA ASN A 47 20.27 4.43 -7.04
C ASN A 47 19.86 5.88 -7.26
N ILE A 48 19.25 6.53 -6.26
CA ILE A 48 18.84 7.94 -6.37
C ILE A 48 19.04 8.67 -5.06
N SER A 49 19.58 9.88 -5.11
CA SER A 49 19.68 10.72 -3.91
C SER A 49 18.35 11.37 -3.58
N VAL A 50 18.13 11.67 -2.29
CA VAL A 50 16.96 12.42 -1.80
C VAL A 50 16.81 13.74 -2.56
N LYS A 51 17.92 14.45 -2.81
CA LYS A 51 17.91 15.71 -3.56
C LYS A 51 17.42 15.51 -5.01
N GLU A 52 18.01 14.56 -5.72
CA GLU A 52 17.62 14.26 -7.10
C GLU A 52 16.15 13.85 -7.22
N LEU A 53 15.68 13.00 -6.30
CA LEU A 53 14.29 12.56 -6.30
C LEU A 53 13.34 13.73 -5.99
N SER A 54 13.70 14.60 -5.04
CA SER A 54 12.90 15.79 -4.75
C SER A 54 12.77 16.70 -5.97
N GLU A 55 13.87 16.94 -6.70
CA GLU A 55 13.85 17.74 -7.92
C GLU A 55 12.96 17.12 -9.01
N LYS A 56 13.00 15.78 -9.16
CA LYS A 56 12.11 15.07 -10.10
C LYS A 56 10.64 15.23 -9.74
N ILE A 57 10.28 15.11 -8.45
CA ILE A 57 8.91 15.29 -7.99
C ILE A 57 8.44 16.74 -8.19
N LEU A 58 9.25 17.71 -7.78
CA LEU A 58 8.89 19.13 -7.83
C LEU A 58 8.71 19.66 -9.25
N ARG A 59 9.37 19.11 -10.27
CA ARG A 59 9.12 19.48 -11.69
C ARG A 59 7.68 19.23 -12.12
N ASN A 60 6.97 18.32 -11.43
CA ASN A 60 5.58 17.97 -11.74
C ASN A 60 4.57 18.66 -10.82
N LYS A 61 5.00 19.55 -9.92
CA LYS A 61 4.15 20.21 -8.92
C LYS A 61 2.90 20.86 -9.52
N ASN A 62 3.04 21.48 -10.69
CA ASN A 62 1.94 22.19 -11.37
C ASN A 62 0.79 21.25 -11.81
N TYR A 63 1.02 19.94 -11.91
CA TYR A 63 0.02 18.95 -12.31
C TYR A 63 -0.76 18.36 -11.13
N PHE A 64 -0.30 18.57 -9.91
CA PHE A 64 -0.94 17.97 -8.71
C PHE A 64 -2.29 18.61 -8.36
N GLY A 65 -2.53 19.84 -8.82
CA GLY A 65 -3.76 20.57 -8.44
C GLY A 65 -3.88 20.71 -6.91
N SER A 66 -5.12 20.67 -6.42
CA SER A 66 -5.40 20.84 -4.98
C SER A 66 -5.39 19.52 -4.19
N THR A 67 -5.49 18.36 -4.83
CA THR A 67 -5.65 17.05 -4.17
C THR A 67 -4.53 16.07 -4.48
N GLY A 68 -3.81 16.27 -5.58
CA GLY A 68 -2.72 15.41 -6.02
C GLY A 68 -1.42 15.65 -5.25
N GLY A 69 -0.37 14.91 -5.61
CA GLY A 69 0.93 14.99 -4.95
C GLY A 69 1.86 13.83 -5.27
N VAL A 70 2.53 13.29 -4.27
CA VAL A 70 3.38 12.10 -4.40
C VAL A 70 2.81 10.94 -3.60
N THR A 71 2.94 9.73 -4.13
CA THR A 71 2.67 8.48 -3.40
C THR A 71 3.95 7.65 -3.34
N PHE A 72 4.35 7.24 -2.15
CA PHE A 72 5.40 6.27 -1.94
C PHE A 72 4.77 4.89 -1.84
N SER A 73 5.14 3.99 -2.74
CA SER A 73 4.63 2.63 -2.91
C SER A 73 5.75 1.66 -3.29
N GLY A 74 5.44 0.51 -3.89
CA GLY A 74 6.39 -0.44 -4.46
C GLY A 74 6.48 -1.75 -3.71
N GLY A 75 7.61 -1.99 -3.04
CA GLY A 75 7.76 -3.06 -2.07
C GLY A 75 7.05 -2.71 -0.75
N GLU A 76 7.83 -2.48 0.32
CA GLU A 76 7.31 -1.90 1.57
C GLU A 76 8.07 -0.60 1.86
N PRO A 77 7.48 0.57 1.61
CA PRO A 77 8.15 1.85 1.76
C PRO A 77 8.68 2.14 3.16
N LEU A 78 8.03 1.59 4.19
CA LEU A 78 8.43 1.75 5.59
C LEU A 78 9.86 1.23 5.86
N LEU A 79 10.37 0.32 5.02
CA LEU A 79 11.75 -0.18 5.12
C LEU A 79 12.82 0.87 4.75
N GLN A 80 12.41 1.97 4.11
CA GLN A 80 13.27 3.09 3.73
C GLN A 80 12.82 4.42 4.39
N SER A 81 12.07 4.32 5.51
CA SER A 81 11.42 5.46 6.18
C SER A 81 12.38 6.58 6.58
N ASP A 82 13.63 6.29 6.95
CA ASP A 82 14.60 7.32 7.33
C ASP A 82 14.99 8.22 6.15
N ALA A 83 15.25 7.62 4.98
CA ALA A 83 15.55 8.38 3.78
C ALA A 83 14.31 9.10 3.22
N LEU A 84 13.13 8.45 3.34
CA LEU A 84 11.85 9.06 2.99
C LEU A 84 11.52 10.25 3.90
N LEU A 85 11.84 10.20 5.19
CA LEU A 85 11.65 11.33 6.11
C LEU A 85 12.40 12.57 5.62
N GLU A 86 13.66 12.43 5.21
CA GLU A 86 14.43 13.55 4.66
C GLU A 86 13.79 14.12 3.38
N LEU A 87 13.31 13.24 2.51
CA LEU A 87 12.57 13.64 1.31
C LEU A 87 11.27 14.38 1.65
N CYS A 88 10.48 13.84 2.59
CA CYS A 88 9.23 14.44 3.03
C CYS A 88 9.42 15.83 3.62
N LYS A 89 10.48 16.04 4.41
CA LYS A 89 10.84 17.36 4.94
C LYS A 89 11.06 18.40 3.83
N ILE A 90 11.66 18.00 2.71
CA ILE A 90 11.84 18.89 1.55
C ILE A 90 10.50 19.14 0.87
N LEU A 91 9.73 18.11 0.59
CA LEU A 91 8.47 18.20 -0.14
C LEU A 91 7.41 19.00 0.62
N LYS A 92 7.39 18.89 1.96
CA LYS A 92 6.44 19.65 2.80
C LYS A 92 6.73 21.16 2.81
N LYS A 93 7.98 21.59 2.66
CA LYS A 93 8.31 23.02 2.48
C LYS A 93 7.70 23.59 1.21
N GLU A 94 7.46 22.74 0.22
CA GLU A 94 6.83 23.08 -1.06
C GLU A 94 5.32 22.81 -1.11
N ASN A 95 4.71 22.50 0.06
CA ASN A 95 3.27 22.18 0.21
C ASN A 95 2.81 21.00 -0.64
N ILE A 96 3.66 20.00 -0.87
CA ILE A 96 3.28 18.78 -1.58
C ILE A 96 2.48 17.87 -0.65
N ASN A 97 1.34 17.36 -1.14
CA ASN A 97 0.59 16.30 -0.48
C ASN A 97 1.31 14.96 -0.64
N ILE A 98 1.46 14.21 0.45
CA ILE A 98 2.22 12.96 0.50
C ILE A 98 1.31 11.82 0.93
N ALA A 99 1.18 10.80 0.10
CA ALA A 99 0.53 9.55 0.43
C ALA A 99 1.57 8.43 0.61
N LEU A 100 1.25 7.49 1.49
CA LEU A 100 2.02 6.28 1.74
C LEU A 100 1.13 5.07 1.47
N ASP A 101 1.48 4.27 0.45
CA ASP A 101 0.83 3.01 0.09
C ASP A 101 1.64 1.85 0.69
N THR A 102 1.07 1.13 1.66
CA THR A 102 1.79 0.19 2.52
C THR A 102 0.91 -0.92 3.05
N ALA A 103 1.51 -2.08 3.34
CA ALA A 103 0.90 -3.11 4.17
C ALA A 103 1.15 -2.89 5.67
N GLY A 104 1.89 -1.85 6.04
CA GLY A 104 2.25 -1.56 7.43
C GLY A 104 3.18 -2.60 8.04
N TYR A 105 3.97 -3.31 7.22
CA TYR A 105 4.72 -4.47 7.69
C TYR A 105 6.18 -4.12 7.98
N THR A 106 6.40 -3.52 9.13
CA THR A 106 7.74 -3.27 9.68
C THR A 106 7.74 -3.36 11.20
N LYS A 107 8.84 -3.86 11.78
CA LYS A 107 9.03 -3.88 13.24
C LYS A 107 9.57 -2.56 13.77
N ASN A 108 10.30 -1.82 12.94
CA ASN A 108 10.94 -0.56 13.30
C ASN A 108 10.21 0.57 12.55
N ILE A 109 9.27 1.21 13.23
CA ILE A 109 8.49 2.30 12.66
C ILE A 109 9.14 3.62 13.07
N ASN A 110 9.53 4.40 12.07
CA ASN A 110 9.91 5.78 12.30
C ASN A 110 8.64 6.63 12.41
N GLU A 111 8.21 6.89 13.65
CA GLU A 111 6.98 7.64 13.89
C GLU A 111 7.05 9.10 13.46
N GLU A 112 8.25 9.73 13.48
CA GLU A 112 8.43 11.07 12.93
C GLU A 112 8.12 11.11 11.43
N PHE A 113 8.48 10.07 10.68
CA PHE A 113 8.14 9.97 9.26
C PHE A 113 6.64 10.09 9.02
N LEU A 114 5.83 9.43 9.86
CA LEU A 114 4.37 9.46 9.73
C LEU A 114 3.79 10.86 9.92
N ASP A 115 4.45 11.76 10.67
CA ASP A 115 3.95 13.12 10.88
C ASP A 115 3.94 13.94 9.58
N TYR A 116 4.76 13.57 8.61
CA TYR A 116 4.84 14.19 7.28
C TYR A 116 3.90 13.55 6.25
N ILE A 117 3.21 12.45 6.57
CA ILE A 117 2.29 11.75 5.67
C ILE A 117 0.88 12.31 5.85
N ASP A 118 0.24 12.76 4.75
CA ASP A 118 -1.12 13.29 4.75
C ASP A 118 -2.17 12.18 4.63
N LEU A 119 -1.85 11.11 3.91
CA LEU A 119 -2.77 10.03 3.59
C LEU A 119 -2.05 8.69 3.66
N ILE A 120 -2.65 7.73 4.33
CA ILE A 120 -2.22 6.33 4.29
C ILE A 120 -3.16 5.56 3.35
N ILE A 121 -2.61 4.84 2.40
CA ILE A 121 -3.30 3.82 1.62
C ILE A 121 -2.86 2.49 2.21
N LEU A 122 -3.74 1.83 2.92
CA LEU A 122 -3.41 0.67 3.74
C LEU A 122 -4.01 -0.61 3.17
N ASP A 123 -3.15 -1.54 2.78
CA ASP A 123 -3.56 -2.88 2.39
C ASP A 123 -3.83 -3.78 3.59
N ILE A 124 -5.07 -4.17 3.81
CA ILE A 124 -5.40 -5.28 4.69
C ILE A 124 -5.19 -6.58 3.91
N LYS A 125 -4.17 -7.36 4.29
CA LYS A 125 -3.83 -8.59 3.55
C LYS A 125 -4.74 -9.77 3.92
N HIS A 126 -5.10 -9.90 5.18
CA HIS A 126 -6.11 -10.83 5.68
C HIS A 126 -6.47 -10.52 7.15
N VAL A 127 -7.67 -10.86 7.59
CA VAL A 127 -8.16 -10.54 8.95
C VAL A 127 -7.82 -11.60 10.00
N THR A 128 -7.49 -12.82 9.59
CA THR A 128 -7.05 -13.91 10.49
C THR A 128 -5.55 -14.14 10.42
N ASP A 129 -4.94 -14.69 11.47
CA ASP A 129 -3.51 -14.96 11.53
C ASP A 129 -3.10 -16.01 10.48
N ASP A 130 -3.87 -17.09 10.37
CA ASP A 130 -3.60 -18.17 9.41
C ASP A 130 -3.72 -17.67 7.97
N GLY A 131 -4.77 -16.91 7.65
CA GLY A 131 -4.97 -16.34 6.33
C GLY A 131 -3.89 -15.32 5.97
N PHE A 132 -3.50 -14.45 6.91
CA PHE A 132 -2.40 -13.52 6.70
C PHE A 132 -1.08 -14.25 6.42
N LYS A 133 -0.76 -15.26 7.23
CA LYS A 133 0.43 -16.09 7.05
C LYS A 133 0.39 -16.85 5.73
N PHE A 134 -0.76 -17.42 5.37
CA PHE A 134 -0.94 -18.15 4.10
C PHE A 134 -0.68 -17.24 2.89
N ILE A 135 -1.26 -16.04 2.89
CA ILE A 135 -1.17 -15.10 1.76
C ILE A 135 0.21 -14.44 1.68
N THR A 136 0.80 -14.05 2.82
CA THR A 136 1.95 -13.14 2.86
C THR A 136 3.25 -13.77 3.35
N GLY A 137 3.17 -14.94 3.99
CA GLY A 137 4.28 -15.54 4.72
C GLY A 137 4.66 -14.81 6.01
N GLY A 138 3.95 -13.73 6.37
CA GLY A 138 4.26 -12.86 7.50
C GLY A 138 3.46 -13.17 8.77
N ASN A 139 3.66 -12.32 9.79
CA ASN A 139 2.90 -12.30 11.04
C ASN A 139 1.99 -11.06 11.08
N LYS A 140 0.68 -11.26 11.19
CA LYS A 140 -0.33 -10.20 11.19
C LYS A 140 -0.12 -9.15 12.29
N GLU A 141 0.35 -9.56 13.46
CA GLU A 141 0.58 -8.66 14.60
C GLU A 141 1.50 -7.48 14.26
N ILE A 142 2.45 -7.66 13.33
CA ILE A 142 3.36 -6.60 12.89
C ILE A 142 2.57 -5.49 12.18
N SER A 143 1.69 -5.84 11.24
CA SER A 143 0.80 -4.85 10.58
C SER A 143 -0.22 -4.26 11.56
N GLU A 144 -0.75 -5.05 12.49
CA GLU A 144 -1.67 -4.54 13.52
C GLU A 144 -1.00 -3.53 14.45
N HIS A 145 0.29 -3.71 14.75
CA HIS A 145 1.03 -2.72 15.52
C HIS A 145 1.09 -1.37 14.78
N PHE A 146 1.36 -1.39 13.48
CA PHE A 146 1.31 -0.18 12.65
C PHE A 146 -0.10 0.46 12.64
N MET A 147 -1.14 -0.34 12.50
CA MET A 147 -2.54 0.15 12.53
C MET A 147 -2.87 0.85 13.85
N LYS A 148 -2.37 0.35 14.99
CA LYS A 148 -2.53 1.00 16.30
C LYS A 148 -1.88 2.38 16.34
N ILE A 149 -0.66 2.51 15.80
CA ILE A 149 0.04 3.80 15.71
C ILE A 149 -0.74 4.77 14.81
N LEU A 150 -1.29 4.30 13.67
CA LEU A 150 -2.12 5.15 12.80
C LEU A 150 -3.36 5.66 13.54
N LYS A 151 -4.00 4.81 14.36
CA LYS A 151 -5.15 5.19 15.19
C LYS A 151 -4.78 6.25 16.22
N GLU A 152 -3.67 6.08 16.93
CA GLU A 152 -3.17 7.02 17.94
C GLU A 152 -2.80 8.37 17.31
N LYS A 153 -2.22 8.36 16.11
CA LYS A 153 -1.86 9.57 15.34
C LYS A 153 -3.03 10.19 14.55
N ASN A 154 -4.23 9.63 14.64
CA ASN A 154 -5.43 10.11 13.92
C ASN A 154 -5.19 10.28 12.41
N LYS A 155 -4.47 9.36 11.77
CA LYS A 155 -4.15 9.43 10.34
C LYS A 155 -5.36 9.19 9.46
N LYS A 156 -5.46 9.94 8.36
CA LYS A 156 -6.45 9.69 7.30
C LYS A 156 -6.05 8.47 6.50
N ILE A 157 -7.02 7.58 6.24
CA ILE A 157 -6.74 6.24 5.70
C ILE A 157 -7.72 5.92 4.57
N ILE A 158 -7.17 5.41 3.46
CA ILE A 158 -7.89 4.61 2.46
C ILE A 158 -7.53 3.15 2.76
N ILE A 159 -8.52 2.31 2.95
CA ILE A 159 -8.32 0.88 3.20
C ILE A 159 -8.49 0.12 1.89
N ARG A 160 -7.54 -0.73 1.55
CA ARG A 160 -7.61 -1.63 0.40
C ARG A 160 -7.67 -3.08 0.84
N GLN A 161 -8.56 -3.85 0.19
CA GLN A 161 -8.68 -5.29 0.36
C GLN A 161 -8.75 -5.98 -0.99
N VAL A 162 -7.79 -6.85 -1.27
CA VAL A 162 -7.88 -7.72 -2.46
C VAL A 162 -8.88 -8.82 -2.21
N ILE A 163 -9.88 -8.92 -3.09
CA ILE A 163 -10.92 -9.98 -3.03
C ILE A 163 -10.48 -11.14 -3.92
N ILE A 164 -10.18 -12.26 -3.28
CA ILE A 164 -9.60 -13.45 -3.91
C ILE A 164 -10.63 -14.59 -3.85
N PRO A 165 -11.03 -15.18 -4.99
CA PRO A 165 -11.91 -16.35 -5.00
C PRO A 165 -11.43 -17.44 -4.04
N GLU A 166 -12.34 -18.15 -3.40
CA GLU A 166 -12.09 -19.24 -2.44
C GLU A 166 -11.38 -18.83 -1.14
N ILE A 167 -10.85 -17.60 -1.03
CA ILE A 167 -10.10 -17.14 0.13
C ILE A 167 -10.81 -16.00 0.85
N THR A 168 -11.08 -14.88 0.14
CA THR A 168 -11.69 -13.69 0.73
C THR A 168 -13.02 -13.30 0.06
N ALA A 169 -13.40 -13.97 -1.03
CA ALA A 169 -14.61 -13.66 -1.81
C ALA A 169 -15.88 -14.31 -1.22
N THR A 170 -16.12 -14.17 0.09
CA THR A 170 -17.34 -14.69 0.75
C THR A 170 -17.99 -13.62 1.62
N LYS A 171 -19.31 -13.67 1.77
CA LYS A 171 -20.03 -12.79 2.71
C LYS A 171 -19.51 -12.94 4.14
N GLN A 172 -19.22 -14.17 4.58
CA GLN A 172 -18.65 -14.42 5.91
C GLN A 172 -17.34 -13.63 6.10
N TYR A 173 -16.42 -13.69 5.12
CA TYR A 173 -15.17 -12.92 5.20
C TYR A 173 -15.44 -11.42 5.23
N VAL A 174 -16.41 -10.95 4.45
CA VAL A 174 -16.80 -9.52 4.43
C VAL A 174 -17.33 -9.06 5.79
N ASP A 175 -18.12 -9.89 6.48
CA ASP A 175 -18.59 -9.64 7.85
C ASP A 175 -17.40 -9.56 8.85
N GLU A 176 -16.45 -10.48 8.73
CA GLU A 176 -15.24 -10.50 9.56
C GLU A 176 -14.35 -9.26 9.27
N LEU A 177 -14.20 -8.89 8.00
CA LEU A 177 -13.47 -7.69 7.58
C LEU A 177 -14.10 -6.42 8.16
N LYS A 178 -15.44 -6.30 8.11
CA LYS A 178 -16.14 -5.15 8.70
C LYS A 178 -15.87 -5.04 10.20
N LYS A 179 -16.02 -6.14 10.94
CA LYS A 179 -15.72 -6.17 12.38
C LYS A 179 -14.25 -5.84 12.69
N TYR A 180 -13.34 -6.32 11.83
CA TYR A 180 -11.92 -6.04 11.98
C TYR A 180 -11.60 -4.55 11.77
N ILE A 181 -12.16 -3.94 10.73
CA ILE A 181 -12.00 -2.51 10.44
C ILE A 181 -12.56 -1.66 11.59
N ASP A 182 -13.77 -1.96 12.07
CA ASP A 182 -14.42 -1.22 13.16
C ASP A 182 -13.63 -1.31 14.49
N LYS A 183 -12.94 -2.43 14.72
CA LYS A 183 -12.05 -2.60 15.87
C LYS A 183 -10.75 -1.81 15.74
N MET A 184 -10.14 -1.84 14.55
CA MET A 184 -8.77 -1.35 14.35
C MET A 184 -8.71 0.16 14.10
N PHE A 185 -9.76 0.78 13.54
CA PHE A 185 -9.70 2.15 13.08
C PHE A 185 -10.79 3.04 13.71
N ILE A 186 -10.57 4.34 13.67
CA ILE A 186 -11.57 5.37 13.97
C ILE A 186 -12.31 5.66 12.67
N LYS A 187 -13.65 5.53 12.67
CA LYS A 187 -14.49 5.66 11.47
C LYS A 187 -14.26 6.98 10.73
N GLU A 188 -14.14 8.07 11.48
CA GLU A 188 -13.94 9.43 10.94
C GLU A 188 -12.58 9.62 10.24
N ASN A 189 -11.65 8.70 10.46
CA ASN A 189 -10.34 8.71 9.81
C ASN A 189 -10.32 7.91 8.50
N ILE A 190 -11.32 7.06 8.27
CA ILE A 190 -11.44 6.29 7.04
C ILE A 190 -12.07 7.18 5.97
N ILE A 191 -11.31 7.49 4.92
CA ILE A 191 -11.79 8.28 3.78
C ILE A 191 -12.55 7.38 2.82
N GLU A 192 -12.02 6.19 2.57
CA GLU A 192 -12.56 5.25 1.60
C GLU A 192 -12.16 3.83 1.95
N ILE A 193 -12.95 2.86 1.49
CA ILE A 193 -12.62 1.44 1.53
C ILE A 193 -12.77 0.92 0.11
N GLU A 194 -11.73 0.30 -0.42
CA GLU A 194 -11.67 -0.21 -1.79
C GLU A 194 -11.57 -1.74 -1.79
N PHE A 195 -12.49 -2.41 -2.49
CA PHE A 195 -12.37 -3.83 -2.81
C PHE A 195 -11.74 -3.98 -4.18
N LEU A 196 -10.57 -4.60 -4.23
CA LEU A 196 -9.81 -4.80 -5.45
C LEU A 196 -10.00 -6.24 -5.94
N PRO A 197 -10.57 -6.46 -7.14
CA PRO A 197 -10.68 -7.81 -7.67
C PRO A 197 -9.29 -8.40 -7.90
N TYR A 198 -9.06 -9.62 -7.41
CA TYR A 198 -7.83 -10.35 -7.68
C TYR A 198 -7.70 -10.64 -9.18
N HIS A 199 -6.51 -10.43 -9.72
CA HIS A 199 -6.11 -10.81 -11.06
C HIS A 199 -4.62 -11.22 -11.08
N TYR A 200 -4.22 -12.01 -12.08
CA TYR A 200 -2.86 -12.55 -12.17
C TYR A 200 -1.99 -11.83 -13.22
N LEU A 201 -2.22 -10.55 -13.49
CA LEU A 201 -1.41 -9.75 -14.43
C LEU A 201 0.09 -9.73 -14.08
N GLY A 202 0.45 -9.95 -12.82
CA GLY A 202 1.84 -10.07 -12.40
C GLY A 202 2.51 -11.40 -12.76
N LYS A 203 1.77 -12.44 -13.20
CA LYS A 203 2.28 -13.81 -13.40
C LYS A 203 3.48 -13.90 -14.34
N GLU A 204 3.45 -13.15 -15.45
CA GLU A 204 4.57 -13.11 -16.40
C GLU A 204 5.89 -12.63 -15.76
N LYS A 205 5.83 -11.79 -14.72
CA LYS A 205 7.03 -11.34 -14.01
C LYS A 205 7.67 -12.47 -13.20
N TYR A 206 6.84 -13.36 -12.64
CA TYR A 206 7.33 -14.55 -11.92
C TYR A 206 8.05 -15.49 -12.87
N GLU A 207 7.50 -15.73 -14.06
CA GLU A 207 8.15 -16.55 -15.09
C GLU A 207 9.52 -15.96 -15.49
N LYS A 208 9.58 -14.64 -15.75
CA LYS A 208 10.82 -13.92 -16.08
C LYS A 208 11.87 -13.98 -14.95
N LEU A 209 11.44 -14.05 -13.70
CA LEU A 209 12.31 -14.16 -12.54
C LEU A 209 12.68 -15.61 -12.17
N GLY A 210 12.08 -16.60 -12.84
CA GLY A 210 12.30 -18.02 -12.56
C GLY A 210 11.78 -18.46 -11.19
N ILE A 211 10.72 -17.79 -10.68
CA ILE A 211 10.09 -18.11 -9.39
C ILE A 211 8.65 -18.60 -9.63
N PRO A 212 8.16 -19.58 -8.82
CA PRO A 212 6.81 -20.09 -9.00
C PRO A 212 5.76 -19.05 -8.61
N TYR A 213 4.65 -18.99 -9.37
CA TYR A 213 3.45 -18.30 -8.96
C TYR A 213 2.57 -19.26 -8.17
N GLU A 214 2.47 -19.07 -6.86
CA GLU A 214 1.92 -20.06 -5.94
C GLU A 214 0.40 -20.01 -5.75
N LEU A 215 -0.29 -18.97 -6.25
CA LEU A 215 -1.72 -18.81 -6.07
C LEU A 215 -2.47 -19.38 -7.28
N ASP A 216 -2.99 -20.61 -7.14
CA ASP A 216 -3.75 -21.30 -8.18
C ASP A 216 -5.26 -21.13 -7.97
N VAL A 217 -5.74 -19.90 -8.20
CA VAL A 217 -7.16 -19.54 -8.17
C VAL A 217 -7.51 -18.73 -9.42
N LYS A 218 -8.77 -18.74 -9.81
CA LYS A 218 -9.26 -17.92 -10.93
C LYS A 218 -9.20 -16.44 -10.59
N GLU A 219 -9.19 -15.60 -11.62
CA GLU A 219 -9.42 -14.17 -11.44
C GLU A 219 -10.79 -13.89 -10.84
N MET A 220 -10.86 -12.83 -10.04
CA MET A 220 -12.11 -12.38 -9.44
C MET A 220 -12.97 -11.67 -10.50
N ASP A 221 -14.22 -12.10 -10.64
CA ASP A 221 -15.17 -11.38 -11.46
C ASP A 221 -15.47 -9.99 -10.88
N SER A 222 -15.35 -8.96 -11.71
CA SER A 222 -15.53 -7.58 -11.26
C SER A 222 -16.95 -7.29 -10.75
N THR A 223 -17.98 -7.94 -11.34
CA THR A 223 -19.37 -7.77 -10.90
C THR A 223 -19.59 -8.42 -9.54
N GLU A 224 -19.03 -9.61 -9.34
CA GLU A 224 -19.10 -10.31 -8.05
C GLU A 224 -18.35 -9.52 -6.96
N CYS A 225 -17.16 -8.99 -7.26
CA CYS A 225 -16.41 -8.12 -6.35
C CYS A 225 -17.25 -6.89 -5.96
N GLN A 226 -17.89 -6.23 -6.94
CA GLN A 226 -18.79 -5.09 -6.68
C GLN A 226 -20.01 -5.48 -5.84
N ASN A 227 -20.56 -6.67 -6.00
CA ASN A 227 -21.67 -7.15 -5.19
C ASN A 227 -21.26 -7.39 -3.74
N LEU A 228 -20.05 -7.92 -3.49
CA LEU A 228 -19.50 -8.04 -2.14
C LEU A 228 -19.23 -6.66 -1.52
N TYR A 229 -18.75 -5.70 -2.30
CA TYR A 229 -18.58 -4.32 -1.83
C TYR A 229 -19.92 -3.66 -1.46
N LYS A 230 -20.96 -3.81 -2.31
CA LYS A 230 -22.31 -3.33 -1.99
C LYS A 230 -22.85 -3.98 -0.71
N TYR A 231 -22.62 -5.28 -0.53
CA TYR A 231 -22.98 -5.98 0.71
C TYR A 231 -22.22 -5.38 1.91
N PHE A 232 -20.92 -5.17 1.80
CA PHE A 232 -20.12 -4.51 2.85
C PHE A 232 -20.71 -3.17 3.29
N LEU A 233 -21.21 -2.37 2.35
CA LEU A 233 -21.82 -1.06 2.65
C LEU A 233 -23.16 -1.15 3.39
N THR A 234 -23.79 -2.34 3.47
CA THR A 234 -25.02 -2.55 4.23
C THR A 234 -24.79 -2.95 5.69
N LEU A 235 -23.54 -3.22 6.07
CA LEU A 235 -23.12 -3.60 7.42
C LEU A 235 -22.75 -2.35 8.24
#